data_2670dad0970485748a2965a9ce6bf711
#
_entry.id   2670dad0970485748a2965a9ce6bf711
#
_cell.length_a   1.000
_cell.length_b   1.000
_cell.length_c   1.000
_cell.angle_alpha   90.00
_cell.angle_beta   90.00
_cell.angle_gamma   90.00
#
_symmetry.space_group_name_H-M   'P 1'
#
loop_
_entity.id
_entity.type
_entity.pdbx_description
1 polymer ?
#
loop_
_entity_poly.entity_id
_entity_poly.type
_entity_poly.pdbx_seq_one_letter_code
_entity_poly.pdbx_strand_id
1 'polypeptide(L)' 'MSIMKLSIHLKPNSRHREEVVANADGSLTIYTKAPAIDGRANLAAAKLLAKHFGVAPSTVKLVRGAASKHKVFEVNKAE' A
#
# COMPACT_ATOMS: atom_id res chain seq x y z
N MET A 1 -7.98 10.57 16.38
CA MET A 1 -7.87 9.63 15.25
C MET A 1 -7.74 10.39 13.95
N SER A 2 -6.76 10.03 13.15
CA SER A 2 -6.55 10.61 11.83
C SER A 2 -6.67 9.54 10.76
N ILE A 3 -7.42 9.83 9.72
CA ILE A 3 -7.57 8.92 8.58
C ILE A 3 -6.92 9.57 7.38
N MET A 4 -5.97 8.85 6.77
CA MET A 4 -5.30 9.30 5.55
C MET A 4 -5.73 8.42 4.39
N LYS A 5 -6.07 9.04 3.28
CA LYS A 5 -6.31 8.33 2.02
C LYS A 5 -5.11 8.56 1.12
N LEU A 6 -4.55 7.49 0.63
CA LEU A 6 -3.32 7.53 -0.14
C LEU A 6 -3.51 6.92 -1.51
N SER A 7 -3.07 7.63 -2.53
CA SER A 7 -3.02 7.10 -3.89
C SER A 7 -1.77 6.25 -4.04
N ILE A 8 -1.95 5.00 -4.41
CA ILE A 8 -0.87 4.02 -4.45
C ILE A 8 -0.72 3.47 -5.86
N HIS A 9 0.50 3.48 -6.38
CA HIS A 9 0.88 2.77 -7.59
C HIS A 9 1.55 1.47 -7.17
N LEU A 10 0.85 0.35 -7.35
CA LEU A 10 1.38 -0.95 -6.93
C LEU A 10 2.14 -1.61 -8.07
N LYS A 11 3.37 -2.03 -7.78
CA LYS A 11 4.25 -2.76 -8.70
C LYS A 11 4.44 -4.18 -8.16
N PRO A 12 3.60 -5.13 -8.56
CA PRO A 12 3.73 -6.52 -8.11
C PRO A 12 4.84 -7.23 -8.87
N ASN A 13 5.19 -8.44 -8.43
CA ASN A 13 6.20 -9.29 -9.05
C ASN A 13 7.57 -8.64 -9.14
N SER A 14 7.91 -7.79 -8.19
CA SER A 14 9.23 -7.18 -8.12
C SER A 14 10.27 -8.26 -7.81
N ARG A 15 11.39 -8.25 -8.52
CA ARG A 15 12.43 -9.26 -8.32
C ARG A 15 13.36 -8.95 -7.16
N HIS A 16 13.59 -7.67 -6.90
CA HIS A 16 14.65 -7.27 -5.99
C HIS A 16 14.20 -6.32 -4.89
N ARG A 17 12.95 -5.89 -4.90
CA ARG A 17 12.51 -4.80 -4.02
C ARG A 17 11.23 -5.14 -3.30
N GLU A 18 11.23 -4.78 -2.03
CA GLU A 18 9.99 -4.58 -1.26
C GLU A 18 10.15 -3.23 -0.60
N GLU A 19 9.60 -2.18 -1.20
CA GLU A 19 9.78 -0.84 -0.65
C GLU A 19 8.63 0.09 -1.01
N VAL A 20 8.52 1.14 -0.22
CA VAL A 20 7.56 2.23 -0.44
C VAL A 20 8.35 3.47 -0.81
N VAL A 21 8.01 4.05 -1.96
CA VAL A 21 8.69 5.26 -2.47
C VAL A 21 7.68 6.39 -2.54
N ALA A 22 8.00 7.52 -1.92
CA ALA A 22 7.17 8.72 -2.00
C ALA A 22 7.42 9.43 -3.32
N ASN A 23 6.33 9.76 -4.02
CA ASN A 23 6.41 10.49 -5.29
C ASN A 23 6.20 11.99 -5.05
N ALA A 24 6.65 12.79 -6.01
CA ALA A 24 6.59 14.25 -5.88
C ALA A 24 5.18 14.80 -5.80
N ASP A 25 4.19 14.07 -6.35
CA ASP A 25 2.79 14.49 -6.35
C ASP A 25 2.02 14.09 -5.08
N GLY A 26 2.71 13.50 -4.11
CA GLY A 26 2.08 13.02 -2.88
C GLY A 26 1.58 11.58 -2.93
N SER A 27 1.62 10.94 -4.08
CA SER A 27 1.30 9.52 -4.18
C SER A 27 2.48 8.68 -3.73
N LEU A 28 2.23 7.38 -3.54
CA LEU A 28 3.28 6.44 -3.18
C LEU A 28 3.35 5.33 -4.23
N THR A 29 4.56 4.89 -4.52
CA THR A 29 4.79 3.69 -5.32
C THR A 29 5.25 2.58 -4.40
N ILE A 30 4.57 1.43 -4.47
CA ILE A 30 4.91 0.27 -3.64
C ILE A 30 5.41 -0.84 -4.55
N TYR A 31 6.63 -1.28 -4.29
CA TYR A 31 7.21 -2.46 -4.94
C TYR A 31 7.05 -3.65 -4.02
N THR A 32 6.48 -4.74 -4.53
CA THR A 32 6.35 -5.97 -3.75
C THR A 32 6.70 -7.17 -4.62
N LYS A 33 7.33 -8.16 -4.00
CA LYS A 33 7.63 -9.43 -4.65
C LYS A 33 6.39 -10.29 -4.80
N ALA A 34 5.33 -10.00 -4.05
CA ALA A 34 4.10 -10.76 -4.11
C ALA A 34 3.43 -10.63 -5.48
N PRO A 35 2.84 -11.70 -6.00
CA PRO A 35 2.14 -11.67 -7.28
C PRO A 35 0.78 -10.97 -7.17
N ALA A 36 0.30 -10.43 -8.28
CA ALA A 36 -1.03 -9.82 -8.35
C ALA A 36 -2.10 -10.92 -8.53
N ILE A 37 -2.12 -11.87 -7.61
CA ILE A 37 -3.00 -13.03 -7.63
C ILE A 37 -3.67 -13.15 -6.27
N ASP A 38 -4.97 -13.38 -6.27
CA ASP A 38 -5.75 -13.66 -5.05
C ASP A 38 -5.55 -12.61 -3.94
N GLY A 39 -5.33 -11.36 -4.31
CA GLY A 39 -5.14 -10.29 -3.35
C GLY A 39 -3.80 -10.30 -2.62
N ARG A 40 -2.85 -11.13 -3.03
CA ARG A 40 -1.56 -11.24 -2.35
C ARG A 40 -0.77 -9.94 -2.41
N ALA A 41 -0.70 -9.31 -3.59
CA ALA A 41 0.00 -8.04 -3.72
C ALA A 41 -0.68 -6.93 -2.91
N ASN A 42 -2.01 -6.93 -2.86
CA ASN A 42 -2.76 -5.95 -2.06
C ASN A 42 -2.46 -6.13 -0.57
N LEU A 43 -2.42 -7.37 -0.10
CA LEU A 43 -2.11 -7.65 1.29
C LEU A 43 -0.67 -7.26 1.63
N ALA A 44 0.27 -7.57 0.73
CA ALA A 44 1.67 -7.19 0.91
C ALA A 44 1.82 -5.66 0.93
N ALA A 45 1.09 -4.95 0.07
CA ALA A 45 1.10 -3.49 0.04
C ALA A 45 0.58 -2.92 1.37
N ALA A 46 -0.48 -3.49 1.93
CA ALA A 46 -1.02 -3.05 3.21
C ALA A 46 0.02 -3.22 4.33
N LYS A 47 0.73 -4.34 4.34
CA LYS A 47 1.78 -4.59 5.33
C LYS A 47 2.94 -3.62 5.19
N LEU A 48 3.35 -3.33 3.97
CA LEU A 48 4.44 -2.38 3.70
C LEU A 48 4.04 -0.96 4.11
N LEU A 49 2.80 -0.55 3.84
CA LEU A 49 2.29 0.74 4.27
C LEU A 49 2.25 0.85 5.79
N ALA A 50 1.78 -0.20 6.46
CA ALA A 50 1.73 -0.22 7.92
C ALA A 50 3.12 -0.02 8.51
N LYS A 51 4.11 -0.70 7.95
CA LYS A 51 5.49 -0.57 8.39
C LYS A 51 6.02 0.84 8.12
N HIS A 52 5.70 1.39 6.95
CA HIS A 52 6.15 2.73 6.55
C HIS A 52 5.62 3.80 7.50
N PHE A 53 4.37 3.70 7.92
CA PHE A 53 3.75 4.66 8.82
C PHE A 53 3.87 4.29 10.30
N GLY A 54 4.42 3.14 10.61
CA GLY A 54 4.57 2.71 12.00
C GLY A 54 3.26 2.38 12.69
N VAL A 55 2.31 1.80 11.97
CA VAL A 55 0.99 1.43 12.49
C VAL A 55 0.74 -0.06 12.32
N ALA A 56 -0.27 -0.59 13.01
CA ALA A 56 -0.65 -1.98 12.87
C ALA A 56 -1.24 -2.24 11.47
N PRO A 57 -0.95 -3.38 10.83
CA PRO A 57 -1.50 -3.68 9.51
C PRO A 57 -3.03 -3.65 9.45
N SER A 58 -3.70 -3.96 10.55
CA SER A 58 -5.16 -3.94 10.61
C SER A 58 -5.76 -2.54 10.45
N THR A 59 -4.95 -1.49 10.58
CA THR A 59 -5.39 -0.10 10.40
C THR A 59 -5.28 0.37 8.96
N VAL A 60 -4.74 -0.46 8.07
CA VAL A 60 -4.57 -0.14 6.65
C VAL A 60 -5.60 -0.91 5.85
N LYS A 61 -6.41 -0.20 5.07
CA LYS A 61 -7.49 -0.80 4.29
C LYS A 61 -7.43 -0.35 2.84
N LEU A 62 -7.62 -1.29 1.93
CA LEU A 62 -7.81 -0.99 0.51
C LEU A 62 -9.26 -0.57 0.31
N VAL A 63 -9.48 0.67 -0.10
CA VAL A 63 -10.84 1.22 -0.27
C VAL A 63 -11.25 1.36 -1.73
N ARG A 64 -10.31 1.31 -2.66
CA ARG A 64 -10.61 1.43 -4.09
C ARG A 64 -9.51 0.81 -4.94
N GLY A 65 -9.89 0.28 -6.09
CA GLY A 65 -8.94 -0.20 -7.09
C GLY A 65 -8.35 -1.58 -6.82
N ALA A 66 -9.12 -2.49 -6.22
CA ALA A 66 -8.63 -3.84 -5.89
C ALA A 66 -8.04 -4.58 -7.10
N ALA A 67 -8.62 -4.38 -8.29
CA ALA A 67 -8.16 -5.03 -9.52
C ALA A 67 -7.33 -4.10 -10.42
N SER A 68 -6.98 -2.92 -9.95
CA SER A 68 -6.27 -1.91 -10.71
C SER A 68 -4.85 -1.73 -10.20
N LYS A 69 -3.98 -1.21 -11.06
CA LYS A 69 -2.62 -0.80 -10.66
C LYS A 69 -2.66 0.44 -9.78
N HIS A 70 -3.69 1.26 -9.95
CA HIS A 70 -3.89 2.46 -9.15
C HIS A 70 -4.87 2.14 -8.05
N LYS A 71 -4.43 2.26 -6.80
CA LYS A 71 -5.22 1.88 -5.65
C LYS A 71 -5.33 3.05 -4.69
N VAL A 72 -6.38 3.05 -3.89
CA VAL A 72 -6.51 3.98 -2.78
C VAL A 72 -6.55 3.16 -1.50
N PHE A 73 -5.60 3.42 -0.63
CA PHE A 73 -5.55 2.83 0.70
C PHE A 73 -5.91 3.88 1.74
N GLU A 74 -6.57 3.44 2.77
CA GLU A 74 -6.89 4.26 3.92
C GLU A 74 -6.06 3.78 5.10
N VAL A 75 -5.35 4.71 5.74
CA VAL A 75 -4.57 4.43 6.93
C VAL A 75 -5.22 5.15 8.10
N ASN A 76 -5.67 4.39 9.08
CA ASN A 76 -6.27 4.94 10.29
C ASN A 76 -5.19 5.02 11.35
N LYS A 77 -4.73 6.23 11.59
CA LYS A 77 -3.65 6.48 12.55
C LYS A 77 -4.25 6.89 13.88
N ALA A 78 -4.11 6.03 14.87
CA ALA A 78 -4.53 6.34 16.23
C ALA A 78 -3.48 7.24 16.89
N GLU A 79 -3.95 8.25 17.57
CA GLU A 79 -3.08 9.18 18.30
C GLU A 79 -3.09 8.90 19.78
#